data_452ee0cf298b857df129ae4166ac1848
#
_entry.id   452ee0cf298b857df129ae4166ac1848
#
_cell.length_a   1.000
_cell.length_b   1.000
_cell.length_c   1.000
_cell.angle_alpha   90.00
_cell.angle_beta   90.00
_cell.angle_gamma   90.00
#
_symmetry.space_group_name_H-M   'P 1'
#
loop_
_entity.id
_entity.type
_entity.pdbx_description
1 polymer ?
#
loop_
_entity_poly.entity_id
_entity_poly.type
_entity_poly.pdbx_seq_one_letter_code
_entity_poly.pdbx_strand_id
1 'polypeptide(L)'
;TIINTGAEGGPDSENVSSGQMVGGTAESTTINKNGRQVIWSSGVARDTLIYAGGDQTVHGHALNTTLNGGYQYVHKDGLALNTVINEGGWQVVKAGGAVGNTTINQNGELRVHAGGEATAVTQNTGGALVTSTAA
;
A
#
# COMPACT_ATOMS: atom_id res chain seq x y z
N THR A 1 11.03 -10.76 0.90
CA THR A 1 11.72 -9.95 1.91
C THR A 1 10.80 -9.69 3.09
N ILE A 2 11.33 -9.85 4.27
CA ILE A 2 10.58 -9.57 5.50
C ILE A 2 11.13 -8.28 6.10
N ILE A 3 10.25 -7.31 6.35
CA ILE A 3 10.65 -6.02 6.90
C ILE A 3 10.06 -5.86 8.30
N ASN A 4 10.95 -5.85 9.28
CA ASN A 4 10.60 -5.60 10.68
C ASN A 4 11.39 -4.37 11.15
N THR A 5 11.24 -4.01 12.42
CA THR A 5 12.09 -3.00 13.03
C THR A 5 13.56 -3.40 12.84
N GLY A 6 14.34 -2.54 12.19
CA GLY A 6 15.74 -2.80 11.93
C GLY A 6 16.03 -3.79 10.80
N ALA A 7 15.01 -4.23 10.05
CA ALA A 7 15.23 -5.15 8.93
C ALA A 7 15.91 -4.43 7.78
N GLU A 8 16.70 -5.20 7.03
CA GLU A 8 17.41 -4.71 5.85
C GLU A 8 16.56 -4.90 4.60
N GLY A 9 16.80 -4.06 3.61
CA GLY A 9 16.16 -4.19 2.31
C GLY A 9 16.73 -5.35 1.52
N GLY A 10 16.02 -5.76 0.48
CA GLY A 10 16.45 -6.81 -0.42
C GLY A 10 17.26 -6.26 -1.61
N PRO A 11 17.56 -7.13 -2.61
CA PRO A 11 18.17 -6.69 -3.86
C PRO A 11 17.30 -5.64 -4.54
N ASP A 12 17.90 -4.79 -5.34
CA ASP A 12 17.20 -3.71 -6.06
C ASP A 12 16.54 -2.69 -5.12
N SER A 13 16.96 -2.65 -3.86
CA SER A 13 16.43 -1.71 -2.88
C SER A 13 17.56 -1.15 -2.02
N GLU A 14 17.30 -0.01 -1.41
CA GLU A 14 18.24 0.59 -0.47
C GLU A 14 17.79 0.31 0.95
N ASN A 15 18.75 0.05 1.82
CA ASN A 15 18.47 -0.16 3.23
C ASN A 15 18.25 1.17 3.92
N VAL A 16 17.15 1.27 4.65
CA VAL A 16 16.89 2.38 5.54
C VAL A 16 16.53 1.80 6.90
N SER A 17 16.59 2.62 7.92
CA SER A 17 16.24 2.18 9.27
C SER A 17 14.82 1.63 9.28
N SER A 18 14.68 0.36 9.59
CA SER A 18 13.38 -0.33 9.64
C SER A 18 12.61 -0.35 8.32
N GLY A 19 13.31 -0.31 7.19
CA GLY A 19 12.58 -0.23 5.94
C GLY A 19 13.31 -0.71 4.70
N GLN A 20 12.62 -0.60 3.58
CA GLN A 20 13.11 -0.97 2.26
C GLN A 20 12.71 0.12 1.28
N MET A 21 13.67 0.59 0.50
CA MET A 21 13.41 1.54 -0.59
C MET A 21 13.56 0.81 -1.92
N VAL A 22 12.49 0.80 -2.71
CA VAL A 22 12.41 -0.01 -3.92
C VAL A 22 12.52 0.89 -5.15
N GLY A 23 13.67 0.84 -5.82
CA GLY A 23 13.87 1.52 -7.10
C GLY A 23 13.77 0.57 -8.29
N GLY A 24 13.95 -0.73 -8.05
CA GLY A 24 13.77 -1.81 -9.01
C GLY A 24 12.53 -2.62 -8.67
N THR A 25 12.68 -3.94 -8.53
CA THR A 25 11.57 -4.85 -8.24
C THR A 25 11.76 -5.53 -6.89
N ALA A 26 10.73 -5.50 -6.06
CA ALA A 26 10.68 -6.28 -4.83
C ALA A 26 9.52 -7.26 -4.93
N GLU A 27 9.76 -8.52 -4.61
CA GLU A 27 8.75 -9.57 -4.69
C GLU A 27 8.58 -10.26 -3.33
N SER A 28 7.34 -10.64 -3.02
CA SER A 28 7.00 -11.44 -1.84
C SER A 28 7.54 -10.82 -0.55
N THR A 29 7.31 -9.51 -0.36
CA THR A 29 7.76 -8.79 0.82
C THR A 29 6.70 -8.89 1.92
N THR A 30 7.15 -9.16 3.14
CA THR A 30 6.29 -9.09 4.32
C THR A 30 6.74 -7.91 5.18
N ILE A 31 5.82 -7.03 5.51
CA ILE A 31 6.09 -5.84 6.31
C ILE A 31 5.39 -6.02 7.65
N ASN A 32 6.17 -6.09 8.71
CA ASN A 32 5.67 -6.25 10.08
C ASN A 32 5.65 -4.90 10.80
N LYS A 33 5.26 -4.92 12.06
CA LYS A 33 5.17 -3.72 12.88
C LYS A 33 6.46 -2.89 12.81
N ASN A 34 6.31 -1.59 12.62
CA ASN A 34 7.38 -0.60 12.47
C ASN A 34 8.22 -0.77 11.19
N GLY A 35 7.83 -1.68 10.31
CA GLY A 35 8.48 -1.80 8.99
C GLY A 35 7.85 -0.83 8.00
N ARG A 36 8.65 -0.42 7.01
CA ARG A 36 8.18 0.46 5.94
C ARG A 36 8.82 0.07 4.62
N GLN A 37 8.02 0.08 3.57
CA GLN A 37 8.51 -0.07 2.21
C GLN A 37 8.15 1.20 1.43
N VAL A 38 9.14 1.83 0.81
CA VAL A 38 8.91 2.99 -0.05
C VAL A 38 9.22 2.58 -1.48
N ILE A 39 8.24 2.70 -2.35
CA ILE A 39 8.38 2.35 -3.77
C ILE A 39 8.54 3.65 -4.55
N TRP A 40 9.73 3.83 -5.15
CA TRP A 40 10.03 5.01 -5.96
C TRP A 40 9.31 4.92 -7.30
N SER A 41 9.30 6.02 -8.05
CA SER A 41 8.58 6.10 -9.33
C SER A 41 9.01 5.04 -10.34
N SER A 42 10.26 4.56 -10.27
CA SER A 42 10.74 3.46 -11.12
C SER A 42 10.56 2.09 -10.50
N GLY A 43 10.07 2.01 -9.26
CA GLY A 43 9.99 0.76 -8.52
C GLY A 43 8.68 0.02 -8.73
N VAL A 44 8.73 -1.30 -8.56
CA VAL A 44 7.58 -2.19 -8.60
C VAL A 44 7.69 -3.16 -7.42
N ALA A 45 6.65 -3.22 -6.59
CA ALA A 45 6.56 -4.22 -5.54
C ALA A 45 5.39 -5.16 -5.83
N ARG A 46 5.65 -6.46 -5.78
CA ARG A 46 4.64 -7.50 -6.04
C ARG A 46 4.45 -8.38 -4.82
N ASP A 47 3.20 -8.75 -4.58
CA ASP A 47 2.86 -9.73 -3.54
C ASP A 47 3.35 -9.30 -2.16
N THR A 48 3.06 -8.06 -1.78
CA THR A 48 3.43 -7.51 -0.48
C THR A 48 2.32 -7.77 0.53
N LEU A 49 2.70 -8.25 1.71
CA LEU A 49 1.80 -8.49 2.83
C LEU A 49 2.18 -7.53 3.96
N ILE A 50 1.23 -6.73 4.43
CA ILE A 50 1.50 -5.68 5.42
C ILE A 50 0.64 -5.92 6.66
N TYR A 51 1.30 -6.19 7.78
CA TYR A 51 0.64 -6.39 9.07
C TYR A 51 0.49 -5.08 9.84
N ALA A 52 -0.27 -5.13 10.93
CA ALA A 52 -0.53 -3.98 11.78
C ALA A 52 0.77 -3.28 12.22
N GLY A 53 0.82 -1.97 12.06
CA GLY A 53 2.00 -1.17 12.39
C GLY A 53 3.02 -1.05 11.26
N GLY A 54 2.85 -1.80 10.16
CA GLY A 54 3.67 -1.66 8.97
C GLY A 54 3.01 -0.76 7.94
N ASP A 55 3.79 -0.18 7.05
CA ASP A 55 3.24 0.64 5.97
C ASP A 55 4.04 0.53 4.67
N GLN A 56 3.37 0.88 3.58
CA GLN A 56 3.94 0.92 2.23
C GLN A 56 3.58 2.27 1.63
N THR A 57 4.58 2.98 1.15
CA THR A 57 4.39 4.25 0.44
C THR A 57 4.65 4.03 -1.04
N VAL A 58 3.69 4.38 -1.88
CA VAL A 58 3.72 4.05 -3.31
C VAL A 58 3.84 5.31 -4.14
N HIS A 59 5.02 5.50 -4.74
CA HIS A 59 5.27 6.50 -5.78
C HIS A 59 5.44 5.83 -7.14
N GLY A 60 5.63 4.52 -7.15
CA GLY A 60 5.71 3.68 -8.35
C GLY A 60 4.51 2.76 -8.44
N HIS A 61 4.76 1.45 -8.59
CA HIS A 61 3.69 0.46 -8.76
C HIS A 61 3.69 -0.56 -7.62
N ALA A 62 2.52 -0.78 -7.04
CA ALA A 62 2.32 -1.86 -6.07
C ALA A 62 1.26 -2.80 -6.62
N LEU A 63 1.59 -4.09 -6.76
CA LEU A 63 0.72 -5.08 -7.36
C LEU A 63 0.46 -6.21 -6.36
N ASN A 64 -0.80 -6.56 -6.17
CA ASN A 64 -1.20 -7.66 -5.28
C ASN A 64 -0.78 -7.45 -3.83
N THR A 65 -1.12 -6.29 -3.27
CA THR A 65 -0.84 -5.97 -1.86
C THR A 65 -1.99 -6.42 -0.98
N THR A 66 -1.68 -7.06 0.15
CA THR A 66 -2.66 -7.44 1.15
C THR A 66 -2.40 -6.67 2.43
N LEU A 67 -3.39 -5.94 2.91
CA LEU A 67 -3.31 -5.14 4.12
C LEU A 67 -4.03 -5.87 5.26
N ASN A 68 -3.26 -6.56 6.10
CA ASN A 68 -3.78 -7.25 7.29
C ASN A 68 -3.51 -6.38 8.52
N GLY A 69 -4.19 -5.23 8.56
CA GLY A 69 -3.98 -4.24 9.60
C GLY A 69 -2.94 -3.19 9.25
N GLY A 70 -2.21 -3.38 8.14
CA GLY A 70 -1.20 -2.44 7.68
C GLY A 70 -1.79 -1.32 6.84
N TYR A 71 -0.95 -0.36 6.49
CA TYR A 71 -1.35 0.83 5.74
C TYR A 71 -0.62 0.90 4.41
N GLN A 72 -1.34 1.35 3.38
CA GLN A 72 -0.75 1.64 2.08
C GLN A 72 -1.12 3.08 1.72
N TYR A 73 -0.11 3.88 1.41
CA TYR A 73 -0.31 5.26 0.97
C TYR A 73 0.10 5.39 -0.49
N VAL A 74 -0.86 5.73 -1.35
CA VAL A 74 -0.60 5.91 -2.79
C VAL A 74 -0.52 7.40 -3.06
N HIS A 75 0.68 7.86 -3.36
CA HIS A 75 0.96 9.28 -3.61
C HIS A 75 0.81 9.61 -5.09
N LYS A 76 1.03 10.88 -5.42
CA LYS A 76 0.99 11.36 -6.80
C LYS A 76 1.86 10.47 -7.71
N ASP A 77 1.31 10.11 -8.85
CA ASP A 77 1.93 9.22 -9.86
C ASP A 77 2.10 7.76 -9.39
N GLY A 78 1.68 7.43 -8.18
CA GLY A 78 1.67 6.05 -7.72
C GLY A 78 0.44 5.31 -8.24
N LEU A 79 0.60 3.99 -8.41
CA LEU A 79 -0.47 3.10 -8.87
C LEU A 79 -0.46 1.83 -8.01
N ALA A 80 -1.59 1.49 -7.44
CA ALA A 80 -1.75 0.22 -6.71
C ALA A 80 -2.89 -0.58 -7.34
N LEU A 81 -2.61 -1.81 -7.73
CA LEU A 81 -3.58 -2.70 -8.36
C LEU A 81 -3.75 -3.97 -7.55
N ASN A 82 -5.00 -4.45 -7.46
CA ASN A 82 -5.34 -5.71 -6.79
C ASN A 82 -4.97 -5.70 -5.31
N THR A 83 -5.35 -4.64 -4.61
CA THR A 83 -5.15 -4.53 -3.16
C THR A 83 -6.33 -5.16 -2.43
N VAL A 84 -6.03 -5.98 -1.42
CA VAL A 84 -7.04 -6.53 -0.50
C VAL A 84 -6.85 -5.88 0.84
N ILE A 85 -7.91 -5.24 1.36
CA ILE A 85 -7.87 -4.54 2.64
C ILE A 85 -8.69 -5.34 3.65
N ASN A 86 -8.00 -5.96 4.59
CA ASN A 86 -8.63 -6.75 5.65
C ASN A 86 -8.74 -5.94 6.94
N GLU A 87 -9.19 -6.58 8.01
CA GLU A 87 -9.45 -5.92 9.29
C GLU A 87 -8.28 -5.03 9.73
N GLY A 88 -8.58 -3.78 10.03
CA GLY A 88 -7.60 -2.79 10.49
C GLY A 88 -6.73 -2.20 9.40
N GLY A 89 -6.82 -2.72 8.17
CA GLY A 89 -6.03 -2.20 7.05
C GLY A 89 -6.62 -0.92 6.50
N TRP A 90 -5.74 -0.04 6.00
CA TRP A 90 -6.13 1.22 5.38
C TRP A 90 -5.33 1.41 4.10
N GLN A 91 -6.05 1.74 3.03
CA GLN A 91 -5.43 2.22 1.80
C GLN A 91 -5.83 3.68 1.64
N VAL A 92 -4.85 4.56 1.51
CA VAL A 92 -5.10 6.00 1.38
C VAL A 92 -4.58 6.45 0.01
N VAL A 93 -5.46 7.02 -0.80
CA VAL A 93 -5.11 7.50 -2.14
C VAL A 93 -5.04 9.01 -2.09
N LYS A 94 -3.84 9.54 -2.28
CA LYS A 94 -3.60 11.00 -2.28
C LYS A 94 -3.91 11.57 -3.65
N ALA A 95 -3.97 12.90 -3.73
CA ALA A 95 -4.17 13.58 -5.01
C ALA A 95 -3.12 13.14 -6.02
N GLY A 96 -3.56 12.77 -7.23
CA GLY A 96 -2.69 12.28 -8.29
C GLY A 96 -2.33 10.80 -8.20
N GLY A 97 -2.71 10.12 -7.13
CA GLY A 97 -2.54 8.68 -7.00
C GLY A 97 -3.73 7.94 -7.60
N ALA A 98 -3.54 6.67 -7.94
CA ALA A 98 -4.59 5.85 -8.52
C ALA A 98 -4.55 4.42 -7.95
N VAL A 99 -5.71 3.84 -7.73
CA VAL A 99 -5.85 2.44 -7.35
C VAL A 99 -6.92 1.77 -8.22
N GLY A 100 -6.74 0.48 -8.46
CA GLY A 100 -7.71 -0.31 -9.23
C GLY A 100 -7.89 -1.70 -8.62
N ASN A 101 -9.09 -2.27 -8.76
CA ASN A 101 -9.41 -3.61 -8.28
C ASN A 101 -9.12 -3.76 -6.78
N THR A 102 -9.53 -2.78 -5.98
CA THR A 102 -9.39 -2.84 -4.52
C THR A 102 -10.59 -3.57 -3.93
N THR A 103 -10.33 -4.53 -3.05
CA THR A 103 -11.37 -5.23 -2.29
C THR A 103 -11.29 -4.79 -0.84
N ILE A 104 -12.40 -4.27 -0.31
CA ILE A 104 -12.47 -3.81 1.07
C ILE A 104 -13.31 -4.81 1.86
N ASN A 105 -12.67 -5.54 2.77
CA ASN A 105 -13.35 -6.51 3.60
C ASN A 105 -13.74 -5.89 4.95
N GLN A 106 -14.41 -6.67 5.80
CA GLN A 106 -14.91 -6.20 7.09
C GLN A 106 -13.80 -5.50 7.89
N ASN A 107 -14.09 -4.31 8.39
CA ASN A 107 -13.20 -3.47 9.19
C ASN A 107 -11.95 -2.98 8.45
N GLY A 108 -11.91 -3.13 7.13
CA GLY A 108 -10.93 -2.46 6.28
C GLY A 108 -11.46 -1.11 5.80
N GLU A 109 -10.58 -0.23 5.37
CA GLU A 109 -10.97 1.09 4.90
C GLU A 109 -10.16 1.54 3.69
N LEU A 110 -10.84 2.07 2.69
CA LEU A 110 -10.23 2.77 1.56
C LEU A 110 -10.61 4.24 1.67
N ARG A 111 -9.60 5.11 1.72
CA ARG A 111 -9.80 6.57 1.70
C ARG A 111 -9.25 7.15 0.42
N VAL A 112 -10.10 7.90 -0.29
CA VAL A 112 -9.69 8.58 -1.52
C VAL A 112 -9.82 10.08 -1.30
N HIS A 113 -8.68 10.76 -1.29
CA HIS A 113 -8.66 12.22 -1.16
C HIS A 113 -9.03 12.88 -2.49
N ALA A 114 -9.40 14.15 -2.43
CA ALA A 114 -9.69 14.93 -3.63
C ALA A 114 -8.51 14.85 -4.60
N GLY A 115 -8.77 14.55 -5.87
CA GLY A 115 -7.74 14.37 -6.90
C GLY A 115 -7.16 12.97 -6.98
N GLY A 116 -7.50 12.07 -6.05
CA GLY A 116 -7.15 10.66 -6.17
C GLY A 116 -8.18 9.91 -6.99
N GLU A 117 -7.79 8.77 -7.55
CA GLU A 117 -8.67 7.92 -8.34
C GLU A 117 -8.75 6.51 -7.77
N ALA A 118 -9.96 5.96 -7.75
CA ALA A 118 -10.17 4.55 -7.42
C ALA A 118 -11.18 3.98 -8.41
N THR A 119 -10.81 2.85 -9.05
CA THR A 119 -11.66 2.17 -10.02
C THR A 119 -11.84 0.71 -9.61
N ALA A 120 -12.98 0.11 -10.00
CA ALA A 120 -13.26 -1.29 -9.75
C ALA A 120 -13.11 -1.66 -8.25
N VAL A 121 -13.72 -0.84 -7.39
CA VAL A 121 -13.70 -1.08 -5.94
C VAL A 121 -14.82 -2.04 -5.58
N THR A 122 -14.47 -3.11 -4.85
CA THR A 122 -15.44 -4.03 -4.27
C THR A 122 -15.52 -3.76 -2.77
N GLN A 123 -16.66 -3.31 -2.31
CA GLN A 123 -16.90 -3.05 -0.88
C GLN A 123 -17.77 -4.16 -0.31
N ASN A 124 -17.17 -5.02 0.49
CA ASN A 124 -17.90 -6.10 1.15
C ASN A 124 -18.53 -5.60 2.45
N THR A 125 -19.42 -6.39 3.03
CA THR A 125 -20.10 -6.03 4.27
C THR A 125 -19.10 -5.68 5.36
N GLY A 126 -19.26 -4.51 5.97
CA GLY A 126 -18.37 -4.03 7.03
C GLY A 126 -17.12 -3.31 6.54
N GLY A 127 -16.86 -3.29 5.24
CA GLY A 127 -15.79 -2.48 4.67
C GLY A 127 -16.24 -1.02 4.53
N ALA A 128 -15.30 -0.10 4.62
CA ALA A 128 -15.58 1.34 4.54
C ALA A 128 -14.89 1.98 3.35
N LEU A 129 -15.64 2.75 2.58
CA LEU A 129 -15.11 3.59 1.51
C LEU A 129 -15.37 5.05 1.88
N VAL A 130 -14.31 5.81 2.06
CA VAL A 130 -14.38 7.22 2.42
C VAL A 130 -13.79 8.04 1.28
N THR A 131 -14.55 8.96 0.74
CA THR A 131 -14.09 9.84 -0.34
C THR A 131 -14.18 11.29 0.11
N SER A 132 -13.15 12.07 -0.28
CA SER A 132 -13.14 13.51 -0.09
C SER A 132 -13.31 14.16 -1.45
N THR A 133 -14.31 15.02 -1.58
CA THR A 133 -14.51 15.76 -2.82
C THR A 133 -13.97 17.15 -2.67
N ALA A 134 -13.37 17.66 -3.74
CA ALA A 134 -12.93 19.06 -3.75
C ALA A 134 -14.17 19.94 -3.71
N ALA A 135 -14.16 20.88 -2.80
CA ALA A 135 -15.21 21.87 -2.70
C ALA A 135 -14.98 22.99 -3.71
#